data_61f1854b6c00ad8feada97c405015bc4
#
_entry.id   61f1854b6c00ad8feada97c405015bc4
#
_cell.length_a   1.000
_cell.length_b   1.000
_cell.length_c   1.000
_cell.angle_alpha   90.00
_cell.angle_beta   90.00
_cell.angle_gamma   90.00
#
_symmetry.space_group_name_H-M   'P 1'
#
loop_
_entity.id
_entity.type
_entity.pdbx_description
1 polymer ?
#
loop_
_entity_poly.entity_id
_entity_poly.type
_entity_poly.pdbx_seq_one_letter_code
_entity_poly.pdbx_strand_id
1 'polypeptide(L)'
;MFELSAASYELADIKKYHDAGINTVLFALPFFSARPAGVFTNQQIEEGTKLLHELNMKSAVQLTRFFTESECEACRDELQLLKAMNVDQIYFTDCAVLQLADELAMKDKLIYNPDTLITNAADAQFYLDQGIHGVTLSKEITKEEMIDIAAQVKGNLEVLIHGRLNMMHSKRRLLTSYYEFLGREFDLENNHDLYLMEENRDEHMPIIEDELGTHVFTGFTLCSFNEVNDLVKAGIQSLRIESLFMSSDEVAQTARDYRDVLEGRKSGLEMFEAYQKQYPNQNISTGFMYKKTSTVKVNV
;
A
#
# COMPACT_ATOMS: atom_id res chain seq x y z
N MET A 1 4.21 9.99 -18.14
CA MET A 1 5.17 10.05 -16.99
C MET A 1 4.56 9.17 -15.91
N PHE A 2 5.34 8.37 -15.19
CA PHE A 2 4.86 7.51 -14.11
C PHE A 2 5.54 7.90 -12.80
N GLU A 3 4.90 7.58 -11.68
CA GLU A 3 5.35 7.82 -10.32
C GLU A 3 5.46 6.49 -9.57
N LEU A 4 6.62 6.21 -8.98
CA LEU A 4 6.84 5.08 -8.10
C LEU A 4 6.80 5.55 -6.65
N SER A 5 6.06 4.83 -5.82
CA SER A 5 5.96 5.09 -4.38
C SER A 5 6.28 3.85 -3.56
N ALA A 6 6.87 4.04 -2.39
CA ALA A 6 7.16 2.99 -1.42
C ALA A 6 7.23 3.54 0.00
N ALA A 7 6.90 2.71 0.99
CA ALA A 7 7.08 3.06 2.40
C ALA A 7 8.55 2.88 2.81
N SER A 8 9.04 3.79 3.65
CA SER A 8 10.38 3.77 4.21
C SER A 8 10.37 3.16 5.62
N TYR A 9 11.49 2.64 6.07
CA TYR A 9 11.69 2.10 7.41
C TYR A 9 12.39 3.11 8.32
N GLU A 10 13.26 3.94 7.74
CA GLU A 10 14.01 4.97 8.43
C GLU A 10 14.36 6.13 7.47
N LEU A 11 14.73 7.29 8.01
CA LEU A 11 15.09 8.45 7.18
C LEU A 11 16.30 8.21 6.28
N ALA A 12 17.22 7.34 6.70
CA ALA A 12 18.41 6.98 5.92
C ALA A 12 18.07 6.30 4.58
N ASP A 13 16.88 5.69 4.45
CA ASP A 13 16.42 5.07 3.21
C ASP A 13 16.14 6.08 2.09
N ILE A 14 15.84 7.33 2.42
CA ILE A 14 15.43 8.37 1.44
C ILE A 14 16.43 8.51 0.31
N LYS A 15 17.73 8.60 0.65
CA LYS A 15 18.77 8.72 -0.39
C LYS A 15 18.85 7.48 -1.28
N LYS A 16 18.77 6.30 -0.69
CA LYS A 16 18.75 5.01 -1.41
C LYS A 16 17.54 4.92 -2.36
N TYR A 17 16.39 5.39 -1.91
CA TYR A 17 15.13 5.40 -2.69
C TYR A 17 15.19 6.42 -3.83
N HIS A 18 15.75 7.60 -3.58
CA HIS A 18 16.03 8.58 -4.63
C HIS A 18 16.90 7.97 -5.73
N ASP A 19 18.03 7.35 -5.37
CA ASP A 19 18.99 6.75 -6.31
C ASP A 19 18.39 5.51 -7.04
N ALA A 20 17.35 4.91 -6.47
CA ALA A 20 16.56 3.83 -7.09
C ALA A 20 15.42 4.35 -7.99
N GLY A 21 15.16 5.67 -7.98
CA GLY A 21 14.16 6.31 -8.80
C GLY A 21 12.74 6.23 -8.21
N ILE A 22 12.57 6.05 -6.92
CA ILE A 22 11.29 6.27 -6.23
C ILE A 22 11.01 7.77 -6.22
N ASN A 23 9.76 8.14 -6.48
CA ASN A 23 9.32 9.53 -6.55
C ASN A 23 8.66 10.01 -5.25
N THR A 24 7.95 9.09 -4.57
CA THR A 24 7.20 9.41 -3.37
C THR A 24 7.55 8.41 -2.26
N VAL A 25 7.89 8.93 -1.09
CA VAL A 25 8.17 8.12 0.10
C VAL A 25 7.01 8.23 1.08
N LEU A 26 6.48 7.07 1.51
CA LEU A 26 5.41 6.99 2.48
C LEU A 26 5.98 6.83 3.89
N PHE A 27 5.55 7.71 4.78
CA PHE A 27 5.77 7.66 6.22
C PHE A 27 4.52 7.15 6.93
N ALA A 28 4.71 6.44 8.03
CA ALA A 28 3.63 6.02 8.90
C ALA A 28 3.81 6.59 10.30
N LEU A 29 2.69 6.96 10.92
CA LEU A 29 2.61 7.52 12.27
C LEU A 29 2.12 6.46 13.26
N PRO A 30 2.64 6.43 14.49
CA PRO A 30 2.04 5.66 15.56
C PRO A 30 0.55 6.03 15.67
N PHE A 31 -0.29 5.06 16.03
CA PHE A 31 -1.74 5.24 16.18
C PHE A 31 -2.53 5.50 14.89
N PHE A 32 -2.00 6.26 13.93
CA PHE A 32 -2.75 6.70 12.74
C PHE A 32 -2.61 5.77 11.54
N SER A 33 -1.54 4.99 11.48
CA SER A 33 -1.20 4.17 10.31
C SER A 33 -1.37 2.70 10.61
N ALA A 34 -2.16 2.00 9.78
CA ALA A 34 -2.28 0.56 9.85
C ALA A 34 -1.16 -0.11 9.05
N ARG A 35 -0.58 -1.18 9.59
CA ARG A 35 0.42 -2.03 8.91
C ARG A 35 1.64 -1.25 8.41
N PRO A 36 2.31 -0.48 9.28
CA PRO A 36 3.44 0.33 8.87
C PRO A 36 4.66 -0.53 8.55
N ALA A 37 5.44 -0.18 7.53
CA ALA A 37 6.76 -0.73 7.29
C ALA A 37 7.77 -0.17 8.33
N GLY A 38 7.77 1.15 8.51
CA GLY A 38 8.50 1.86 9.56
C GLY A 38 7.61 2.93 10.18
N VAL A 39 7.87 3.27 11.43
CA VAL A 39 7.07 4.24 12.21
C VAL A 39 7.92 5.47 12.52
N PHE A 40 7.36 6.66 12.31
CA PHE A 40 8.06 7.93 12.43
C PHE A 40 7.33 8.87 13.39
N THR A 41 8.10 9.65 14.14
CA THR A 41 7.57 10.78 14.90
C THR A 41 7.24 11.95 13.95
N ASN A 42 6.40 12.89 14.40
CA ASN A 42 6.10 14.10 13.64
C ASN A 42 7.36 14.92 13.31
N GLN A 43 8.35 14.97 14.21
CA GLN A 43 9.64 15.61 13.95
C GLN A 43 10.40 14.91 12.82
N GLN A 44 10.43 13.59 12.79
CA GLN A 44 11.08 12.82 11.71
C GLN A 44 10.36 13.01 10.38
N ILE A 45 9.03 13.10 10.38
CA ILE A 45 8.24 13.36 9.15
C ILE A 45 8.56 14.76 8.61
N GLU A 46 8.64 15.76 9.47
CA GLU A 46 9.05 17.12 9.07
C GLU A 46 10.45 17.15 8.46
N GLU A 47 11.41 16.50 9.11
CA GLU A 47 12.79 16.36 8.62
C GLU A 47 12.83 15.59 7.28
N GLY A 48 12.14 14.46 7.21
CA GLY A 48 12.04 13.64 6.00
C GLY A 48 11.39 14.38 4.83
N THR A 49 10.32 15.14 5.09
CA THR A 49 9.65 15.96 4.08
C THR A 49 10.59 17.01 3.49
N LYS A 50 11.35 17.72 4.34
CA LYS A 50 12.34 18.70 3.88
C LYS A 50 13.42 18.04 3.00
N LEU A 51 13.96 16.91 3.45
CA LEU A 51 14.97 16.15 2.71
C LEU A 51 14.43 15.66 1.35
N LEU A 52 13.19 15.17 1.30
CA LEU A 52 12.55 14.74 0.05
C LEU A 52 12.38 15.91 -0.93
N HIS A 53 11.95 17.08 -0.44
CA HIS A 53 11.82 18.28 -1.27
C HIS A 53 13.17 18.74 -1.84
N GLU A 54 14.25 18.68 -1.06
CA GLU A 54 15.61 18.97 -1.56
C GLU A 54 16.04 18.04 -2.70
N LEU A 55 15.53 16.80 -2.69
CA LEU A 55 15.78 15.79 -3.72
C LEU A 55 14.74 15.81 -4.87
N ASN A 56 13.80 16.77 -4.88
CA ASN A 56 12.67 16.84 -5.81
C ASN A 56 11.78 15.58 -5.76
N MET A 57 11.66 14.97 -4.60
CA MET A 57 10.73 13.88 -4.29
C MET A 57 9.53 14.39 -3.50
N LYS A 58 8.50 13.57 -3.39
CA LYS A 58 7.30 13.86 -2.59
C LYS A 58 7.29 13.08 -1.28
N SER A 59 6.73 13.70 -0.26
CA SER A 59 6.39 13.04 1.00
C SER A 59 4.92 12.64 1.01
N ALA A 60 4.65 11.45 1.52
CA ALA A 60 3.28 10.98 1.77
C ALA A 60 3.16 10.44 3.20
N VAL A 61 2.01 10.63 3.84
CA VAL A 61 1.75 10.10 5.18
C VAL A 61 0.51 9.22 5.17
N GLN A 62 0.56 8.11 5.88
CA GLN A 62 -0.52 7.14 5.98
C GLN A 62 -1.42 7.45 7.19
N LEU A 63 -2.67 7.82 6.97
CA LEU A 63 -3.75 7.88 7.94
C LEU A 63 -4.78 6.77 7.63
N THR A 64 -4.32 5.53 7.67
CA THR A 64 -5.04 4.35 7.16
C THR A 64 -5.75 3.54 8.24
N ARG A 65 -5.90 4.11 9.43
CA ARG A 65 -6.69 3.58 10.52
C ARG A 65 -8.18 3.89 10.33
N PHE A 66 -9.06 3.08 10.91
CA PHE A 66 -10.47 3.39 11.12
C PHE A 66 -10.65 4.09 12.48
N PHE A 67 -11.21 5.27 12.48
CA PHE A 67 -11.39 6.09 13.65
C PHE A 67 -12.75 5.85 14.34
N THR A 68 -12.76 5.91 15.67
CA THR A 68 -13.99 6.06 16.44
C THR A 68 -14.30 7.55 16.64
N GLU A 69 -15.54 7.89 17.02
CA GLU A 69 -15.94 9.28 17.25
C GLU A 69 -15.00 10.03 18.22
N SER A 70 -14.56 9.35 19.28
CA SER A 70 -13.64 9.95 20.28
C SER A 70 -12.22 10.16 19.76
N GLU A 71 -11.86 9.60 18.61
CA GLU A 71 -10.54 9.69 17.98
C GLU A 71 -10.48 10.75 16.86
N CYS A 72 -11.63 11.26 16.43
CA CYS A 72 -11.71 12.23 15.32
C CYS A 72 -10.98 13.54 15.62
N GLU A 73 -10.99 14.03 16.88
CA GLU A 73 -10.25 15.24 17.24
C GLU A 73 -8.75 15.06 17.15
N ALA A 74 -8.22 13.91 17.60
CA ALA A 74 -6.80 13.59 17.42
C ALA A 74 -6.42 13.51 15.93
N CYS A 75 -7.31 12.98 15.08
CA CYS A 75 -7.10 12.97 13.62
C CYS A 75 -7.07 14.38 13.02
N ARG A 76 -7.94 15.28 13.51
CA ARG A 76 -7.96 16.70 13.12
C ARG A 76 -6.64 17.40 13.46
N ASP A 77 -6.17 17.23 14.70
CA ASP A 77 -4.93 17.83 15.19
C ASP A 77 -3.74 17.34 14.34
N GLU A 78 -3.71 16.05 14.03
CA GLU A 78 -2.67 15.46 13.19
C GLU A 78 -2.70 16.04 11.77
N LEU A 79 -3.86 16.17 11.13
CA LEU A 79 -3.99 16.81 9.82
C LEU A 79 -3.47 18.25 9.83
N GLN A 80 -3.68 19.00 10.91
CA GLN A 80 -3.14 20.36 11.04
C GLN A 80 -1.61 20.37 11.11
N LEU A 81 -1.01 19.40 11.82
CA LEU A 81 0.45 19.24 11.87
C LEU A 81 1.00 18.88 10.48
N LEU A 82 0.40 17.91 9.79
CA LEU A 82 0.81 17.53 8.43
C LEU A 82 0.70 18.69 7.43
N LYS A 83 -0.32 19.53 7.59
CA LYS A 83 -0.45 20.77 6.82
C LYS A 83 0.70 21.72 7.07
N ALA A 84 1.04 21.96 8.33
CA ALA A 84 2.16 22.83 8.73
C ALA A 84 3.52 22.32 8.24
N MET A 85 3.72 21.01 8.20
CA MET A 85 4.93 20.36 7.68
C MET A 85 5.02 20.38 6.14
N ASN A 86 3.95 20.82 5.46
CA ASN A 86 3.84 20.84 3.99
C ASN A 86 4.01 19.45 3.35
N VAL A 87 3.43 18.41 3.97
CA VAL A 87 3.35 17.05 3.37
C VAL A 87 2.60 17.11 2.05
N ASP A 88 3.07 16.38 1.03
CA ASP A 88 2.51 16.47 -0.33
C ASP A 88 1.26 15.61 -0.50
N GLN A 89 1.22 14.41 0.09
CA GLN A 89 0.14 13.45 -0.06
C GLN A 89 -0.24 12.80 1.28
N ILE A 90 -1.51 12.44 1.44
CA ILE A 90 -2.04 11.78 2.62
C ILE A 90 -2.91 10.60 2.17
N TYR A 91 -2.46 9.39 2.46
CA TYR A 91 -3.24 8.18 2.21
C TYR A 91 -4.26 7.98 3.32
N PHE A 92 -5.50 7.76 2.96
CA PHE A 92 -6.58 7.55 3.92
C PHE A 92 -7.51 6.40 3.55
N THR A 93 -8.16 5.81 4.55
CA THR A 93 -9.13 4.71 4.40
C THR A 93 -10.50 5.12 4.94
N ASP A 94 -10.53 5.87 6.04
CA ASP A 94 -11.75 6.29 6.73
C ASP A 94 -12.29 7.62 6.20
N CYS A 95 -13.57 7.66 5.86
CA CYS A 95 -14.23 8.89 5.38
C CYS A 95 -14.19 10.05 6.40
N ALA A 96 -13.94 9.80 7.69
CA ALA A 96 -13.71 10.86 8.68
C ALA A 96 -12.52 11.74 8.26
N VAL A 97 -11.43 11.13 7.74
CA VAL A 97 -10.27 11.90 7.24
C VAL A 97 -10.65 12.81 6.09
N LEU A 98 -11.49 12.35 5.15
CA LEU A 98 -11.96 13.15 4.03
C LEU A 98 -12.73 14.39 4.52
N GLN A 99 -13.65 14.19 5.46
CA GLN A 99 -14.46 15.29 6.04
C GLN A 99 -13.57 16.30 6.77
N LEU A 100 -12.66 15.84 7.62
CA LEU A 100 -11.76 16.69 8.39
C LEU A 100 -10.78 17.47 7.49
N ALA A 101 -10.26 16.80 6.44
CA ALA A 101 -9.39 17.44 5.47
C ALA A 101 -10.12 18.49 4.61
N ASP A 102 -11.43 18.32 4.34
CA ASP A 102 -12.26 19.34 3.67
C ASP A 102 -12.34 20.61 4.51
N GLU A 103 -12.63 20.49 5.79
CA GLU A 103 -12.67 21.61 6.74
C GLU A 103 -11.33 22.35 6.84
N LEU A 104 -10.22 21.63 6.63
CA LEU A 104 -8.86 22.17 6.66
C LEU A 104 -8.36 22.63 5.28
N ALA A 105 -9.15 22.53 4.22
CA ALA A 105 -8.79 22.83 2.83
C ALA A 105 -7.52 22.04 2.40
N MET A 106 -7.56 20.71 2.56
CA MET A 106 -6.46 19.77 2.24
C MET A 106 -6.91 18.58 1.37
N LYS A 107 -8.12 18.60 0.82
CA LYS A 107 -8.62 17.47 0.02
C LYS A 107 -7.74 17.15 -1.18
N ASP A 108 -7.16 18.14 -1.79
CA ASP A 108 -6.26 18.00 -2.94
C ASP A 108 -4.97 17.21 -2.65
N LYS A 109 -4.69 16.95 -1.38
CA LYS A 109 -3.55 16.09 -0.94
C LYS A 109 -3.95 14.64 -0.67
N LEU A 110 -5.24 14.32 -0.64
CA LEU A 110 -5.74 13.02 -0.21
C LEU A 110 -5.69 11.96 -1.30
N ILE A 111 -5.25 10.77 -0.94
CA ILE A 111 -5.33 9.55 -1.77
C ILE A 111 -6.20 8.53 -1.03
N TYR A 112 -7.34 8.17 -1.62
CA TYR A 112 -8.22 7.16 -1.04
C TYR A 112 -7.66 5.75 -1.26
N ASN A 113 -7.33 5.06 -0.18
CA ASN A 113 -6.72 3.73 -0.18
C ASN A 113 -7.54 2.74 0.68
N PRO A 114 -8.69 2.27 0.17
CA PRO A 114 -9.61 1.42 0.94
C PRO A 114 -9.31 -0.08 0.85
N ASP A 115 -8.11 -0.46 0.44
CA ASP A 115 -7.67 -1.86 0.24
C ASP A 115 -8.41 -2.59 -0.90
N THR A 116 -9.69 -2.97 -0.72
CA THR A 116 -10.41 -3.87 -1.65
C THR A 116 -11.65 -3.23 -2.30
N LEU A 117 -12.02 -2.00 -1.93
CA LEU A 117 -13.35 -1.47 -2.28
C LEU A 117 -13.47 -0.88 -3.69
N ILE A 118 -12.42 -0.32 -4.26
CA ILE A 118 -12.50 0.36 -5.57
C ILE A 118 -12.34 -0.65 -6.70
N THR A 119 -13.45 -1.22 -7.14
CA THR A 119 -13.51 -2.28 -8.15
C THR A 119 -14.19 -1.87 -9.45
N ASN A 120 -14.66 -0.63 -9.57
CA ASN A 120 -15.34 -0.11 -10.75
C ASN A 120 -15.11 1.39 -10.93
N ALA A 121 -15.38 1.88 -12.15
CA ALA A 121 -15.15 3.28 -12.51
C ALA A 121 -16.07 4.26 -11.75
N ALA A 122 -17.30 3.86 -11.43
CA ALA A 122 -18.24 4.74 -10.74
C ALA A 122 -17.78 5.06 -9.32
N ASP A 123 -17.29 4.05 -8.57
CA ASP A 123 -16.73 4.27 -7.23
C ASP A 123 -15.46 5.13 -7.29
N ALA A 124 -14.55 4.83 -8.22
CA ALA A 124 -13.33 5.62 -8.38
C ALA A 124 -13.65 7.09 -8.69
N GLN A 125 -14.57 7.35 -9.64
CA GLN A 125 -14.95 8.70 -10.04
C GLN A 125 -15.68 9.44 -8.90
N PHE A 126 -16.53 8.74 -8.13
CA PHE A 126 -17.23 9.34 -6.99
C PHE A 126 -16.26 10.00 -5.99
N TYR A 127 -15.18 9.29 -5.62
CA TYR A 127 -14.19 9.85 -4.71
C TYR A 127 -13.36 10.96 -5.36
N LEU A 128 -12.96 10.81 -6.62
CA LEU A 128 -12.24 11.86 -7.35
C LEU A 128 -13.06 13.14 -7.50
N ASP A 129 -14.38 13.04 -7.67
CA ASP A 129 -15.30 14.18 -7.74
C ASP A 129 -15.41 14.94 -6.40
N GLN A 130 -14.98 14.34 -5.27
CA GLN A 130 -14.83 15.06 -4.01
C GLN A 130 -13.65 16.05 -4.03
N GLY A 131 -12.82 16.04 -5.06
CA GLY A 131 -11.65 16.91 -5.20
C GLY A 131 -10.39 16.37 -4.52
N ILE A 132 -10.32 15.07 -4.30
CA ILE A 132 -9.10 14.41 -3.78
C ILE A 132 -8.05 14.22 -4.88
N HIS A 133 -6.80 14.02 -4.46
CA HIS A 133 -5.66 13.84 -5.37
C HIS A 133 -5.73 12.55 -6.20
N GLY A 134 -6.15 11.46 -5.59
CA GLY A 134 -6.13 10.16 -6.27
C GLY A 134 -6.87 9.05 -5.51
N VAL A 135 -6.98 7.91 -6.18
CA VAL A 135 -7.64 6.69 -5.67
C VAL A 135 -6.78 5.48 -5.97
N THR A 136 -6.57 4.63 -4.98
CA THR A 136 -5.93 3.31 -5.15
C THR A 136 -6.97 2.29 -5.56
N LEU A 137 -6.79 1.65 -6.72
CA LEU A 137 -7.66 0.58 -7.19
C LEU A 137 -7.51 -0.68 -6.33
N SER A 138 -8.57 -1.46 -6.29
CA SER A 138 -8.56 -2.76 -5.62
C SER A 138 -7.47 -3.67 -6.19
N LYS A 139 -6.77 -4.34 -5.32
CA LYS A 139 -5.76 -5.36 -5.65
C LYS A 139 -6.35 -6.71 -6.04
N GLU A 140 -7.68 -6.86 -5.96
CA GLU A 140 -8.41 -8.11 -6.21
C GLU A 140 -9.16 -8.11 -7.55
N ILE A 141 -8.90 -7.13 -8.42
CA ILE A 141 -9.43 -7.07 -9.79
C ILE A 141 -8.35 -7.40 -10.82
N THR A 142 -8.78 -7.79 -12.00
CA THR A 142 -7.87 -8.15 -13.09
C THR A 142 -7.23 -6.92 -13.74
N LYS A 143 -6.10 -7.13 -14.43
CA LYS A 143 -5.45 -6.09 -15.23
C LYS A 143 -6.42 -5.48 -16.26
N GLU A 144 -7.24 -6.30 -16.90
CA GLU A 144 -8.23 -5.84 -17.87
C GLU A 144 -9.28 -4.93 -17.22
N GLU A 145 -9.79 -5.31 -16.03
CA GLU A 145 -10.72 -4.47 -15.27
C GLU A 145 -10.07 -3.15 -14.84
N MET A 146 -8.79 -3.15 -14.44
CA MET A 146 -8.06 -1.91 -14.14
C MET A 146 -7.95 -1.00 -15.37
N ILE A 147 -7.64 -1.56 -16.53
CA ILE A 147 -7.58 -0.83 -17.81
C ILE A 147 -8.95 -0.26 -18.18
N ASP A 148 -10.01 -1.04 -18.04
CA ASP A 148 -11.39 -0.60 -18.32
C ASP A 148 -11.85 0.54 -17.39
N ILE A 149 -11.44 0.50 -16.12
CA ILE A 149 -11.66 1.60 -15.16
C ILE A 149 -10.89 2.84 -15.62
N ALA A 150 -9.61 2.70 -15.93
CA ALA A 150 -8.76 3.82 -16.34
C ALA A 150 -9.26 4.52 -17.61
N ALA A 151 -9.88 3.78 -18.52
CA ALA A 151 -10.49 4.35 -19.75
C ALA A 151 -11.72 5.23 -19.49
N GLN A 152 -12.36 5.10 -18.31
CA GLN A 152 -13.61 5.78 -17.97
C GLN A 152 -13.43 6.89 -16.94
N VAL A 153 -12.37 6.83 -16.12
CA VAL A 153 -12.12 7.71 -14.98
C VAL A 153 -11.28 8.91 -15.39
N LYS A 154 -11.62 10.08 -14.85
CA LYS A 154 -10.82 11.30 -14.98
C LYS A 154 -10.18 11.64 -13.64
N GLY A 155 -8.89 11.38 -13.50
CA GLY A 155 -8.14 11.64 -12.29
C GLY A 155 -6.98 10.69 -12.09
N ASN A 156 -6.31 10.80 -10.96
CA ASN A 156 -5.15 9.97 -10.66
C ASN A 156 -5.58 8.62 -10.08
N LEU A 157 -5.19 7.56 -10.76
CA LEU A 157 -5.37 6.18 -10.31
C LEU A 157 -4.02 5.59 -9.89
N GLU A 158 -4.01 4.94 -8.73
CA GLU A 158 -2.88 4.18 -8.22
C GLU A 158 -3.18 2.69 -8.22
N VAL A 159 -2.16 1.87 -8.46
CA VAL A 159 -2.20 0.41 -8.30
C VAL A 159 -1.00 -0.10 -7.51
N LEU A 160 -1.22 -1.17 -6.74
CA LEU A 160 -0.14 -1.96 -6.16
C LEU A 160 0.49 -2.83 -7.24
N ILE A 161 1.81 -2.77 -7.36
CA ILE A 161 2.55 -3.51 -8.40
C ILE A 161 3.47 -4.58 -7.83
N HIS A 162 3.85 -4.48 -6.56
CA HIS A 162 4.76 -5.43 -5.92
C HIS A 162 4.51 -5.54 -4.42
N GLY A 163 4.82 -6.72 -3.85
CA GLY A 163 4.79 -6.98 -2.42
C GLY A 163 3.63 -7.88 -1.97
N ARG A 164 3.58 -8.22 -0.68
CA ARG A 164 2.49 -8.99 -0.10
C ARG A 164 1.28 -8.11 0.15
N LEU A 165 0.11 -8.57 -0.27
CA LEU A 165 -1.12 -7.80 -0.20
C LEU A 165 -1.87 -8.10 1.08
N ASN A 166 -2.35 -7.09 1.80
CA ASN A 166 -3.27 -7.30 2.90
C ASN A 166 -4.60 -7.85 2.37
N MET A 167 -5.07 -8.97 2.91
CA MET A 167 -6.32 -9.64 2.50
C MET A 167 -7.45 -9.40 3.49
N MET A 168 -7.13 -9.41 4.79
CA MET A 168 -8.11 -9.29 5.86
C MET A 168 -7.60 -8.38 6.95
N HIS A 169 -8.52 -7.61 7.53
CA HIS A 169 -8.27 -6.78 8.70
C HIS A 169 -9.41 -6.96 9.71
N SER A 170 -9.06 -7.09 10.98
CA SER A 170 -9.99 -7.06 12.10
C SER A 170 -9.46 -6.14 13.19
N LYS A 171 -10.30 -5.24 13.70
CA LYS A 171 -9.95 -4.42 14.90
C LYS A 171 -9.81 -5.25 16.19
N ARG A 172 -10.14 -6.54 16.14
CA ARG A 172 -9.99 -7.46 17.27
C ARG A 172 -8.59 -8.07 17.29
N ARG A 173 -8.06 -8.29 18.48
CA ARG A 173 -6.82 -9.03 18.72
C ARG A 173 -7.13 -10.53 18.71
N LEU A 174 -7.23 -11.09 17.51
CA LEU A 174 -7.69 -12.47 17.31
C LEU A 174 -6.65 -13.50 17.75
N LEU A 175 -5.35 -13.23 17.55
CA LEU A 175 -4.27 -14.11 17.98
C LEU A 175 -4.18 -14.13 19.50
N THR A 176 -4.20 -12.98 20.16
CA THR A 176 -4.25 -12.88 21.63
C THR A 176 -5.41 -13.70 22.17
N SER A 177 -6.63 -13.48 21.67
CA SER A 177 -7.82 -14.22 22.10
C SER A 177 -7.72 -15.72 21.86
N TYR A 178 -7.09 -16.14 20.76
CA TYR A 178 -6.88 -17.55 20.43
C TYR A 178 -5.91 -18.22 21.42
N TYR A 179 -4.78 -17.59 21.72
CA TYR A 179 -3.82 -18.14 22.68
C TYR A 179 -4.33 -18.14 24.10
N GLU A 180 -5.09 -17.12 24.51
CA GLU A 180 -5.79 -17.09 25.79
C GLU A 180 -6.79 -18.26 25.90
N PHE A 181 -7.58 -18.54 24.86
CA PHE A 181 -8.49 -19.69 24.80
C PHE A 181 -7.74 -21.02 24.95
N LEU A 182 -6.55 -21.14 24.38
CA LEU A 182 -5.70 -22.34 24.52
C LEU A 182 -5.01 -22.46 25.88
N GLY A 183 -5.09 -21.43 26.74
CA GLY A 183 -4.36 -21.36 28.01
C GLY A 183 -2.84 -21.31 27.82
N ARG A 184 -2.36 -20.68 26.74
CA ARG A 184 -0.94 -20.55 26.37
C ARG A 184 -0.56 -19.09 26.31
N GLU A 185 0.61 -18.77 26.83
CA GLU A 185 1.27 -17.49 26.58
C GLU A 185 2.11 -17.59 25.31
N PHE A 186 2.03 -16.56 24.46
CA PHE A 186 2.81 -16.47 23.24
C PHE A 186 3.21 -15.00 23.01
N ASP A 187 4.46 -14.79 22.64
CA ASP A 187 4.94 -13.46 22.27
C ASP A 187 4.46 -13.11 20.87
N LEU A 188 3.48 -12.22 20.80
CA LEU A 188 2.87 -11.74 19.56
C LEU A 188 3.42 -10.39 19.11
N GLU A 189 4.06 -9.65 20.03
CA GLU A 189 4.55 -8.32 19.74
C GLU A 189 5.70 -8.39 18.73
N ASN A 190 5.53 -7.67 17.62
CA ASN A 190 6.50 -7.65 16.51
C ASN A 190 6.84 -9.03 15.89
N ASN A 191 6.01 -10.03 16.11
CA ASN A 191 6.22 -11.36 15.52
C ASN A 191 5.63 -11.41 14.11
N HIS A 192 6.51 -11.34 13.10
CA HIS A 192 6.15 -11.41 11.68
C HIS A 192 6.31 -12.82 11.07
N ASP A 193 6.67 -13.82 11.89
CA ASP A 193 6.91 -15.20 11.44
C ASP A 193 5.67 -16.10 11.55
N LEU A 194 4.56 -15.54 12.05
CA LEU A 194 3.30 -16.26 12.15
C LEU A 194 2.57 -16.31 10.81
N TYR A 195 1.89 -17.41 10.56
CA TYR A 195 1.08 -17.56 9.37
C TYR A 195 -0.20 -18.35 9.63
N LEU A 196 -1.24 -18.03 8.87
CA LEU A 196 -2.47 -18.77 8.76
C LEU A 196 -2.34 -19.79 7.62
N MET A 197 -2.76 -21.05 7.86
CA MET A 197 -2.95 -22.04 6.82
C MET A 197 -4.41 -22.46 6.77
N GLU A 198 -4.97 -22.54 5.56
CA GLU A 198 -6.27 -23.17 5.33
C GLU A 198 -6.07 -24.69 5.18
N GLU A 199 -6.98 -25.50 5.72
CA GLU A 199 -6.88 -26.97 5.71
C GLU A 199 -6.71 -27.57 4.30
N ASN A 200 -7.23 -26.90 3.27
CA ASN A 200 -7.21 -27.36 1.88
C ASN A 200 -6.24 -26.59 0.98
N ARG A 201 -5.33 -25.80 1.54
CA ARG A 201 -4.34 -25.01 0.80
C ARG A 201 -2.99 -25.06 1.48
N ASP A 202 -1.93 -25.23 0.68
CA ASP A 202 -0.54 -25.20 1.17
C ASP A 202 0.01 -23.76 1.27
N GLU A 203 -0.85 -22.75 1.19
CA GLU A 203 -0.46 -21.35 1.19
C GLU A 203 -0.28 -20.84 2.62
N HIS A 204 0.93 -20.38 2.94
CA HIS A 204 1.26 -19.76 4.22
C HIS A 204 0.96 -18.26 4.15
N MET A 205 -0.16 -17.85 4.71
CA MET A 205 -0.60 -16.46 4.74
C MET A 205 -0.06 -15.77 6.00
N PRO A 206 0.89 -14.82 5.89
CA PRO A 206 1.39 -14.10 7.06
C PRO A 206 0.25 -13.44 7.83
N ILE A 207 0.31 -13.53 9.16
CA ILE A 207 -0.65 -12.91 10.07
C ILE A 207 0.11 -12.11 11.12
N ILE A 208 -0.28 -10.85 11.28
CA ILE A 208 0.30 -9.93 12.25
C ILE A 208 -0.80 -9.41 13.15
N GLU A 209 -0.50 -9.25 14.43
CA GLU A 209 -1.35 -8.55 15.38
C GLU A 209 -0.58 -7.39 16.00
N ASP A 210 -1.17 -6.20 15.94
CA ASP A 210 -0.66 -4.97 16.51
C ASP A 210 -1.74 -4.27 17.37
N GLU A 211 -1.49 -3.03 17.77
CA GLU A 211 -2.45 -2.22 18.55
C GLU A 211 -3.75 -1.94 17.78
N LEU A 212 -3.72 -1.99 16.45
CA LEU A 212 -4.87 -1.69 15.59
C LEU A 212 -5.70 -2.93 15.27
N GLY A 213 -5.21 -4.13 15.63
CA GLY A 213 -5.92 -5.38 15.45
C GLY A 213 -5.10 -6.47 14.76
N THR A 214 -5.78 -7.34 14.04
CA THR A 214 -5.18 -8.48 13.35
C THR A 214 -5.28 -8.30 11.83
N HIS A 215 -4.17 -8.55 11.14
CA HIS A 215 -4.01 -8.39 9.70
C HIS A 215 -3.51 -9.70 9.08
N VAL A 216 -4.13 -10.12 7.96
CA VAL A 216 -3.70 -11.30 7.21
C VAL A 216 -3.29 -10.87 5.80
N PHE A 217 -2.18 -11.42 5.32
CA PHE A 217 -1.60 -11.09 4.02
C PHE A 217 -1.57 -12.29 3.09
N THR A 218 -1.42 -12.03 1.79
CA THR A 218 -1.28 -13.09 0.79
C THR A 218 -0.07 -13.97 1.08
N GLY A 219 -0.22 -15.27 0.87
CA GLY A 219 0.90 -16.22 0.91
C GLY A 219 1.82 -16.14 -0.32
N PHE A 220 1.52 -15.22 -1.24
CA PHE A 220 2.35 -14.89 -2.40
C PHE A 220 2.80 -13.44 -2.36
N THR A 221 3.89 -13.13 -3.04
CA THR A 221 4.33 -11.76 -3.34
C THR A 221 3.86 -11.38 -4.73
N LEU A 222 3.01 -10.34 -4.83
CA LEU A 222 2.62 -9.76 -6.11
C LEU A 222 3.86 -9.27 -6.85
N CYS A 223 3.93 -9.53 -8.16
CA CYS A 223 4.99 -9.06 -9.03
C CYS A 223 4.43 -8.80 -10.42
N SER A 224 4.33 -7.53 -10.80
CA SER A 224 3.64 -7.06 -12.02
C SER A 224 4.61 -6.55 -13.08
N PHE A 225 5.83 -7.05 -13.15
CA PHE A 225 6.81 -6.59 -14.15
C PHE A 225 6.30 -6.74 -15.58
N ASN A 226 5.56 -7.80 -15.87
CA ASN A 226 5.03 -8.06 -17.20
C ASN A 226 3.81 -7.19 -17.55
N GLU A 227 3.07 -6.73 -16.54
CA GLU A 227 1.79 -6.01 -16.67
C GLU A 227 1.95 -4.49 -16.61
N VAL A 228 3.00 -3.99 -15.96
CA VAL A 228 3.13 -2.58 -15.58
C VAL A 228 3.13 -1.62 -16.79
N ASN A 229 3.71 -2.04 -17.92
CA ASN A 229 3.70 -1.23 -19.15
C ASN A 229 2.29 -1.05 -19.74
N ASP A 230 1.45 -2.06 -19.65
CA ASP A 230 0.06 -1.98 -20.13
C ASP A 230 -0.76 -1.06 -19.23
N LEU A 231 -0.56 -1.15 -17.89
CA LEU A 231 -1.22 -0.28 -16.92
C LEU A 231 -0.86 1.20 -17.15
N VAL A 232 0.43 1.50 -17.34
CA VAL A 232 0.88 2.88 -17.61
C VAL A 232 0.36 3.40 -18.95
N LYS A 233 0.33 2.57 -20.01
CA LYS A 233 -0.24 2.93 -21.31
C LYS A 233 -1.75 3.20 -21.23
N ALA A 234 -2.46 2.52 -20.34
CA ALA A 234 -3.88 2.74 -20.09
C ALA A 234 -4.17 4.04 -19.31
N GLY A 235 -3.15 4.72 -18.79
CA GLY A 235 -3.29 5.97 -18.05
C GLY A 235 -3.13 5.84 -16.54
N ILE A 236 -2.87 4.65 -15.99
CA ILE A 236 -2.56 4.47 -14.58
C ILE A 236 -1.10 4.86 -14.39
N GLN A 237 -0.85 5.95 -13.67
CA GLN A 237 0.48 6.51 -13.57
C GLN A 237 1.09 6.42 -12.16
N SER A 238 0.29 6.17 -11.14
CA SER A 238 0.78 5.97 -9.77
C SER A 238 0.92 4.47 -9.48
N LEU A 239 2.15 4.06 -9.19
CA LEU A 239 2.55 2.67 -9.03
C LEU A 239 3.19 2.50 -7.66
N ARG A 240 2.62 1.65 -6.77
CA ARG A 240 3.10 1.49 -5.41
C ARG A 240 3.72 0.12 -5.15
N ILE A 241 4.90 0.13 -4.51
CA ILE A 241 5.54 -1.05 -3.94
C ILE A 241 5.11 -1.18 -2.48
N GLU A 242 4.50 -2.31 -2.13
CA GLU A 242 4.13 -2.63 -0.74
C GLU A 242 5.36 -3.18 0.00
N SER A 243 5.86 -2.41 0.97
CA SER A 243 7.20 -2.61 1.53
C SER A 243 7.22 -3.51 2.77
N LEU A 244 6.08 -3.73 3.46
CA LEU A 244 6.03 -4.27 4.83
C LEU A 244 6.85 -5.54 5.08
N PHE A 245 6.94 -6.45 4.12
CA PHE A 245 7.70 -7.71 4.24
C PHE A 245 8.99 -7.71 3.42
N MET A 246 9.53 -6.54 3.13
CA MET A 246 10.77 -6.36 2.37
C MET A 246 11.80 -5.62 3.23
N SER A 247 13.06 -5.76 2.92
CA SER A 247 14.10 -4.85 3.40
C SER A 247 14.16 -3.58 2.53
N SER A 248 14.73 -2.51 3.05
CA SER A 248 14.91 -1.28 2.26
C SER A 248 15.79 -1.48 1.01
N ASP A 249 16.73 -2.42 1.07
CA ASP A 249 17.56 -2.78 -0.09
C ASP A 249 16.75 -3.53 -1.16
N GLU A 250 15.86 -4.44 -0.76
CA GLU A 250 14.94 -5.12 -1.69
C GLU A 250 13.97 -4.13 -2.32
N VAL A 251 13.41 -3.19 -1.55
CA VAL A 251 12.53 -2.13 -2.08
C VAL A 251 13.27 -1.30 -3.13
N ALA A 252 14.48 -0.85 -2.82
CA ALA A 252 15.27 -0.04 -3.75
C ALA A 252 15.67 -0.83 -5.01
N GLN A 253 16.03 -2.12 -4.87
CA GLN A 253 16.33 -2.96 -6.04
C GLN A 253 15.09 -3.19 -6.90
N THR A 254 13.96 -3.50 -6.29
CA THR A 254 12.67 -3.68 -6.97
C THR A 254 12.26 -2.41 -7.73
N ALA A 255 12.44 -1.24 -7.13
CA ALA A 255 12.16 0.04 -7.79
C ALA A 255 13.04 0.27 -9.02
N ARG A 256 14.36 0.00 -8.95
CA ARG A 256 15.26 0.05 -10.11
C ARG A 256 14.81 -0.88 -11.22
N ASP A 257 14.43 -2.11 -10.88
CA ASP A 257 14.01 -3.11 -11.84
C ASP A 257 12.68 -2.73 -12.53
N TYR A 258 11.71 -2.17 -11.79
CA TYR A 258 10.49 -1.60 -12.41
C TYR A 258 10.81 -0.43 -13.34
N ARG A 259 11.73 0.46 -12.97
CA ARG A 259 12.17 1.53 -13.86
C ARG A 259 12.81 0.98 -15.13
N ASP A 260 13.67 -0.01 -15.02
CA ASP A 260 14.31 -0.64 -16.18
C ASP A 260 13.29 -1.23 -17.15
N VAL A 261 12.23 -1.85 -16.62
CA VAL A 261 11.13 -2.40 -17.42
C VAL A 261 10.29 -1.27 -18.06
N LEU A 262 9.91 -0.26 -17.29
CA LEU A 262 9.08 0.86 -17.75
C LEU A 262 9.79 1.74 -18.79
N GLU A 263 11.11 1.85 -18.70
CA GLU A 263 11.94 2.57 -19.65
C GLU A 263 12.44 1.70 -20.82
N GLY A 264 12.01 0.42 -20.87
CA GLY A 264 12.32 -0.51 -21.96
C GLY A 264 13.75 -1.06 -21.96
N ARG A 265 14.49 -0.92 -20.83
CA ARG A 265 15.84 -1.47 -20.69
C ARG A 265 15.86 -2.96 -20.38
N LYS A 266 14.80 -3.47 -19.76
CA LYS A 266 14.62 -4.90 -19.43
C LYS A 266 13.24 -5.40 -19.87
N SER A 267 13.16 -6.69 -20.17
CA SER A 267 11.90 -7.37 -20.44
C SER A 267 11.14 -7.64 -19.12
N GLY A 268 9.84 -7.29 -19.07
CA GLY A 268 9.02 -7.60 -17.90
C GLY A 268 8.90 -9.11 -17.64
N LEU A 269 8.78 -9.92 -18.70
CA LEU A 269 8.71 -11.38 -18.58
C LEU A 269 10.02 -11.97 -18.02
N GLU A 270 11.17 -11.55 -18.56
CA GLU A 270 12.48 -12.00 -18.06
C GLU A 270 12.70 -11.60 -16.60
N MET A 271 12.28 -10.40 -16.22
CA MET A 271 12.37 -9.94 -14.83
C MET A 271 11.47 -10.75 -13.89
N PHE A 272 10.24 -11.05 -14.31
CA PHE A 272 9.34 -11.90 -13.53
C PHE A 272 9.95 -13.30 -13.29
N GLU A 273 10.46 -13.95 -14.34
CA GLU A 273 11.13 -15.26 -14.23
C GLU A 273 12.39 -15.20 -13.37
N ALA A 274 13.16 -14.12 -13.46
CA ALA A 274 14.34 -13.91 -12.62
C ALA A 274 13.97 -13.81 -11.13
N TYR A 275 12.91 -13.07 -10.78
CA TYR A 275 12.43 -12.96 -9.40
C TYR A 275 11.92 -14.29 -8.86
N GLN A 276 11.20 -15.10 -9.67
CA GLN A 276 10.78 -16.44 -9.26
C GLN A 276 11.97 -17.34 -8.89
N LYS A 277 13.08 -17.22 -9.61
CA LYS A 277 14.31 -17.98 -9.34
C LYS A 277 15.09 -17.43 -8.14
N GLN A 278 15.13 -16.10 -7.99
CA GLN A 278 15.86 -15.42 -6.91
C GLN A 278 15.18 -15.57 -5.56
N TYR A 279 13.84 -15.57 -5.55
CA TYR A 279 13.04 -15.61 -4.33
C TYR A 279 12.11 -16.84 -4.26
N PRO A 280 12.65 -18.07 -4.27
CA PRO A 280 11.84 -19.30 -4.36
C PRO A 280 10.86 -19.48 -3.18
N ASN A 281 11.16 -18.88 -2.04
CA ASN A 281 10.33 -18.99 -0.83
C ASN A 281 9.26 -17.89 -0.73
N GLN A 282 9.24 -16.91 -1.64
CA GLN A 282 8.30 -15.80 -1.59
C GLN A 282 7.03 -16.04 -2.43
N ASN A 283 6.96 -17.18 -3.15
CA ASN A 283 5.83 -17.50 -4.03
C ASN A 283 5.46 -16.33 -4.96
N ILE A 284 6.43 -15.91 -5.80
CA ILE A 284 6.27 -14.78 -6.73
C ILE A 284 5.12 -15.07 -7.71
N SER A 285 4.13 -14.19 -7.77
CA SER A 285 2.88 -14.39 -8.50
C SER A 285 2.37 -13.08 -9.12
N THR A 286 1.59 -13.20 -10.18
CA THR A 286 0.82 -12.08 -10.74
C THR A 286 -0.46 -11.77 -9.95
N GLY A 287 -0.70 -12.45 -8.84
CA GLY A 287 -1.88 -12.26 -8.02
C GLY A 287 -3.18 -12.48 -8.78
N PHE A 288 -4.05 -11.48 -8.75
CA PHE A 288 -5.37 -11.52 -9.40
C PHE A 288 -5.38 -10.93 -10.83
N MET A 289 -4.23 -10.53 -11.38
CA MET A 289 -4.14 -9.83 -12.68
C MET A 289 -4.83 -10.57 -13.84
N TYR A 290 -4.92 -11.90 -13.76
CA TYR A 290 -5.52 -12.75 -14.81
C TYR A 290 -6.66 -13.65 -14.29
N LYS A 291 -7.06 -13.49 -13.02
CA LYS A 291 -8.01 -14.40 -12.38
C LYS A 291 -9.10 -13.61 -11.66
N LYS A 292 -10.32 -13.69 -12.18
CA LYS A 292 -11.49 -13.05 -11.57
C LYS A 292 -11.83 -13.72 -10.24
N THR A 293 -11.82 -12.97 -9.16
CA THR A 293 -12.17 -13.46 -7.82
C THR A 293 -13.63 -13.90 -7.72
N SER A 294 -14.53 -13.24 -8.46
CA SER A 294 -15.96 -13.57 -8.49
C SER A 294 -16.28 -14.96 -9.08
N THR A 295 -15.42 -15.51 -9.95
CA THR A 295 -15.65 -16.83 -10.59
C THR A 295 -15.15 -17.99 -9.73
N VAL A 296 -14.34 -17.75 -8.71
CA VAL A 296 -13.83 -18.82 -7.81
C VAL A 296 -14.92 -19.35 -6.89
N LYS A 297 -16.01 -18.59 -6.67
CA LYS A 297 -17.13 -18.97 -5.78
C LYS A 297 -18.28 -19.73 -6.46
N VAL A 298 -18.27 -19.85 -7.79
CA VAL A 298 -19.40 -20.40 -8.56
C VAL A 298 -19.24 -21.90 -8.86
N ASN A 299 -18.09 -22.49 -8.57
CA ASN A 299 -17.81 -23.90 -8.81
C ASN A 299 -17.75 -24.73 -7.51
N VAL A 300 -18.65 -24.44 -6.56
CA VAL A 300 -18.88 -25.31 -5.38
C VAL A 300 -20.17 -26.07 -5.57
#